data_f13967eaf84bfd39d0ce79ad1430690f
#
_entry.id   f13967eaf84bfd39d0ce79ad1430690f
#
_cell.length_a   1.000
_cell.length_b   1.000
_cell.length_c   1.000
_cell.angle_alpha   90.00
_cell.angle_beta   90.00
_cell.angle_gamma   90.00
#
_symmetry.space_group_name_H-M   'P 1'
#
loop_
_entity.id
_entity.type
_entity.pdbx_description
1 polymer ?
#
loop_
_entity_poly.entity_id
_entity_poly.type
_entity_poly.pdbx_seq_one_letter_code
_entity_poly.pdbx_strand_id
1 'polypeptide(L)'
;MAVSNKELNTVINAYEDNVSDHMDSDAAQTRADLIDFYLGEPYGNERDGYSKIVTREVYQTVENIKADVAELFIADDETVRFEPEGPEDVLGAQQATDYIRYVFYRQNDGFSVILDSLMDGLLQRQGVIKRWRHMEDMKTNHTFENVSQDAFAVLMADPEVEMVEFEEILEEDTGFLYYNGKLIRTKQNSETKVEVIAPENFAIDENAVHIKEARYVRQRDLVTKSDLLDMGFAEKDIDKAVTSSGHDEYDSPERMAREFDNVGYDSGDNIYVTPRYDLHEIYMRYDRNEDNHDELIKVCRVGNVILNVEEVDEI
;
A
#
# COMPACT_ATOMS: atom_id res chain seq x y z
N MET A 1 -13.26 1.74 29.73
CA MET A 1 -14.19 1.37 28.61
C MET A 1 -13.47 1.73 27.34
N ALA A 2 -13.63 0.97 26.25
CA ALA A 2 -13.00 1.37 25.00
C ALA A 2 -13.67 2.67 24.49
N VAL A 3 -12.86 3.63 24.10
CA VAL A 3 -13.30 4.91 23.53
C VAL A 3 -14.22 4.67 22.35
N SER A 4 -15.29 5.46 22.22
CA SER A 4 -16.26 5.29 21.14
C SER A 4 -15.66 5.72 19.78
N ASN A 5 -16.10 5.08 18.68
CA ASN A 5 -15.71 5.47 17.33
C ASN A 5 -15.99 6.94 17.01
N LYS A 6 -16.97 7.56 17.67
CA LYS A 6 -17.30 8.97 17.50
C LYS A 6 -16.24 9.89 18.11
N GLU A 7 -15.75 9.55 19.31
CA GLU A 7 -14.68 10.30 19.97
C GLU A 7 -13.36 10.13 19.21
N LEU A 8 -13.05 8.91 18.78
CA LEU A 8 -11.88 8.64 17.95
C LEU A 8 -11.90 9.46 16.65
N ASN A 9 -13.03 9.52 15.94
CA ASN A 9 -13.18 10.38 14.75
C ASN A 9 -12.96 11.88 15.07
N THR A 10 -13.40 12.36 16.23
CA THR A 10 -13.18 13.76 16.61
C THR A 10 -11.69 14.06 16.78
N VAL A 11 -10.95 13.13 17.39
CA VAL A 11 -9.48 13.27 17.55
C VAL A 11 -8.76 13.18 16.21
N ILE A 12 -9.14 12.22 15.36
CA ILE A 12 -8.57 12.08 14.03
C ILE A 12 -8.80 13.35 13.20
N ASN A 13 -10.03 13.88 13.20
CA ASN A 13 -10.33 15.10 12.45
C ASN A 13 -9.50 16.29 12.95
N ALA A 14 -9.27 16.43 14.27
CA ALA A 14 -8.41 17.48 14.79
C ALA A 14 -6.95 17.35 14.33
N TYR A 15 -6.44 16.11 14.19
CA TYR A 15 -5.11 15.90 13.59
C TYR A 15 -5.11 16.21 12.10
N GLU A 16 -6.15 15.82 11.38
CA GLU A 16 -6.25 16.09 9.94
C GLU A 16 -6.36 17.57 9.61
N ASP A 17 -7.13 18.33 10.40
CA ASP A 17 -7.20 19.78 10.26
C ASP A 17 -5.81 20.41 10.40
N ASN A 18 -5.02 20.01 11.41
CA ASN A 18 -3.67 20.51 11.60
C ASN A 18 -2.72 20.11 10.45
N VAL A 19 -2.87 18.89 9.94
CA VAL A 19 -2.05 18.37 8.84
C VAL A 19 -2.44 19.00 7.51
N SER A 20 -3.74 19.22 7.24
CA SER A 20 -4.21 19.87 6.01
C SER A 20 -3.75 21.33 5.95
N ASP A 21 -3.80 22.06 7.06
CA ASP A 21 -3.25 23.43 7.11
C ASP A 21 -1.77 23.47 6.70
N HIS A 22 -1.02 22.41 7.02
CA HIS A 22 0.39 22.30 6.62
C HIS A 22 0.57 21.83 5.17
N MET A 23 -0.32 20.98 4.66
CA MET A 23 -0.28 20.48 3.27
C MET A 23 -0.79 21.52 2.26
N ASP A 24 -1.76 22.37 2.64
CA ASP A 24 -2.23 23.51 1.83
C ASP A 24 -1.28 24.70 1.90
N SER A 25 -0.15 24.55 2.57
CA SER A 25 0.86 25.57 2.79
C SER A 25 1.67 25.89 1.53
N ASP A 26 2.52 26.94 1.64
CA ASP A 26 3.53 27.30 0.63
C ASP A 26 4.40 26.08 0.19
N ALA A 27 4.45 25.01 0.98
CA ALA A 27 5.21 23.81 0.66
C ALA A 27 4.56 22.98 -0.47
N ALA A 28 3.24 22.83 -0.48
CA ALA A 28 2.51 22.14 -1.54
C ALA A 28 2.66 22.87 -2.87
N GLN A 29 2.45 24.18 -2.87
CA GLN A 29 2.66 25.01 -4.05
C GLN A 29 4.11 24.94 -4.56
N THR A 30 5.09 24.98 -3.64
CA THR A 30 6.51 24.85 -4.01
C THR A 30 6.81 23.51 -4.68
N ARG A 31 6.20 22.39 -4.21
CA ARG A 31 6.37 21.08 -4.82
C ARG A 31 5.75 21.04 -6.21
N ALA A 32 4.56 21.62 -6.40
CA ALA A 32 3.93 21.73 -7.71
C ALA A 32 4.83 22.52 -8.69
N ASP A 33 5.33 23.68 -8.27
CA ASP A 33 6.24 24.50 -9.08
C ASP A 33 7.52 23.72 -9.47
N LEU A 34 8.05 22.88 -8.57
CA LEU A 34 9.21 22.04 -8.86
C LEU A 34 8.92 20.96 -9.91
N ILE A 35 7.72 20.39 -9.90
CA ILE A 35 7.27 19.46 -10.94
C ILE A 35 7.15 20.19 -12.29
N ASP A 36 6.55 21.39 -12.30
CA ASP A 36 6.42 22.20 -13.51
C ASP A 36 7.79 22.59 -14.09
N PHE A 37 8.77 22.91 -13.24
CA PHE A 37 10.16 23.17 -13.68
C PHE A 37 10.81 21.93 -14.29
N TYR A 38 10.56 20.76 -13.73
CA TYR A 38 11.04 19.50 -14.27
C TYR A 38 10.39 19.20 -15.63
N LEU A 39 9.11 19.41 -15.77
CA LEU A 39 8.37 19.22 -17.03
C LEU A 39 8.76 20.28 -18.08
N GLY A 40 9.30 21.42 -17.64
CA GLY A 40 9.69 22.53 -18.51
C GLY A 40 8.51 23.39 -18.92
N GLU A 41 7.51 23.49 -18.03
CA GLU A 41 6.37 24.36 -18.25
C GLU A 41 6.79 25.86 -18.18
N PRO A 42 6.11 26.75 -18.91
CA PRO A 42 6.37 28.18 -18.87
C PRO A 42 6.17 28.76 -17.46
N TYR A 43 7.05 29.67 -17.04
CA TYR A 43 7.02 30.26 -15.70
C TYR A 43 5.86 31.24 -15.46
N GLY A 44 5.06 31.55 -16.49
CA GLY A 44 3.93 32.49 -16.39
C GLY A 44 4.31 33.97 -16.40
N ASN A 45 5.60 34.31 -16.47
CA ASN A 45 6.10 35.68 -16.55
C ASN A 45 6.53 36.11 -17.96
N GLU A 46 6.22 35.28 -18.98
CA GLU A 46 6.56 35.51 -20.37
C GLU A 46 5.79 36.70 -20.94
N ARG A 47 6.51 37.52 -21.70
CA ARG A 47 5.89 38.67 -22.39
C ARG A 47 5.37 38.28 -23.76
N ASP A 48 4.21 38.74 -24.09
CA ASP A 48 3.63 38.54 -25.43
C ASP A 48 4.58 39.05 -26.53
N GLY A 49 4.77 38.21 -27.55
CA GLY A 49 5.67 38.50 -28.67
C GLY A 49 7.13 38.10 -28.45
N TYR A 50 7.48 37.57 -27.29
CA TYR A 50 8.81 37.01 -27.01
C TYR A 50 8.78 35.48 -26.96
N SER A 51 9.98 34.88 -27.01
CA SER A 51 10.12 33.41 -26.93
C SER A 51 9.63 32.89 -25.56
N LYS A 52 8.87 31.80 -25.61
CA LYS A 52 8.40 31.06 -24.44
C LYS A 52 9.15 29.72 -24.26
N ILE A 53 10.35 29.62 -24.86
CA ILE A 53 11.16 28.39 -24.76
C ILE A 53 11.78 28.30 -23.39
N VAL A 54 11.48 27.23 -22.67
CA VAL A 54 12.08 26.88 -21.37
C VAL A 54 13.18 25.83 -21.61
N THR A 55 14.35 26.06 -21.04
CA THR A 55 15.43 25.07 -21.00
C THR A 55 15.17 24.08 -19.88
N ARG A 56 15.16 22.76 -20.20
CA ARG A 56 14.89 21.69 -19.24
C ARG A 56 16.16 21.33 -18.42
N GLU A 57 16.77 22.31 -17.77
CA GLU A 57 18.00 22.10 -16.99
C GLU A 57 17.72 21.29 -15.71
N VAL A 58 16.57 21.53 -15.08
CA VAL A 58 16.14 20.75 -13.90
C VAL A 58 15.94 19.28 -14.28
N TYR A 59 15.25 19.01 -15.39
CA TYR A 59 15.08 17.66 -15.91
C TYR A 59 16.42 16.95 -16.12
N GLN A 60 17.35 17.59 -16.84
CA GLN A 60 18.66 17.00 -17.12
C GLN A 60 19.44 16.70 -15.85
N THR A 61 19.40 17.61 -14.87
CA THR A 61 20.12 17.45 -13.60
C THR A 61 19.53 16.31 -12.78
N VAL A 62 18.19 16.27 -12.66
CA VAL A 62 17.48 15.21 -11.89
C VAL A 62 17.71 13.85 -12.53
N GLU A 63 17.57 13.73 -13.87
CA GLU A 63 17.77 12.45 -14.56
C GLU A 63 19.22 11.96 -14.46
N ASN A 64 20.21 12.86 -14.53
CA ASN A 64 21.61 12.48 -14.33
C ASN A 64 21.86 11.98 -12.90
N ILE A 65 21.40 12.70 -11.88
CA ILE A 65 21.56 12.27 -10.48
C ILE A 65 20.84 10.94 -10.25
N LYS A 66 19.62 10.79 -10.78
CA LYS A 66 18.84 9.56 -10.67
C LYS A 66 19.59 8.38 -11.30
N ALA A 67 20.19 8.57 -12.48
CA ALA A 67 20.98 7.54 -13.15
C ALA A 67 22.23 7.16 -12.36
N ASP A 68 22.99 8.14 -11.86
CA ASP A 68 24.20 7.91 -11.07
C ASP A 68 23.90 7.18 -9.76
N VAL A 69 22.82 7.56 -9.07
CA VAL A 69 22.42 6.89 -7.82
C VAL A 69 21.86 5.50 -8.10
N ALA A 70 21.06 5.34 -9.17
CA ALA A 70 20.53 4.03 -9.56
C ALA A 70 21.67 3.03 -9.88
N GLU A 71 22.76 3.50 -10.52
CA GLU A 71 23.92 2.66 -10.81
C GLU A 71 24.53 2.08 -9.52
N LEU A 72 24.54 2.81 -8.41
CA LEU A 72 25.05 2.30 -7.12
C LEU A 72 24.26 1.09 -6.59
N PHE A 73 22.96 1.04 -6.87
CA PHE A 73 22.10 -0.08 -6.45
C PHE A 73 22.11 -1.25 -7.43
N ILE A 74 22.53 -1.02 -8.69
CA ILE A 74 22.55 -2.07 -9.72
C ILE A 74 23.95 -2.67 -9.87
N ALA A 75 25.00 -1.87 -9.63
CA ALA A 75 26.39 -2.27 -9.87
C ALA A 75 26.83 -3.45 -9.01
N ASP A 76 26.25 -3.63 -7.83
CA ASP A 76 26.50 -4.76 -6.97
C ASP A 76 25.25 -5.65 -6.89
N ASP A 77 25.43 -6.91 -7.27
CA ASP A 77 24.38 -7.93 -7.19
C ASP A 77 23.91 -8.18 -5.73
N GLU A 78 24.66 -7.69 -4.75
CA GLU A 78 24.40 -7.83 -3.31
C GLU A 78 24.18 -6.45 -2.64
N THR A 79 23.12 -5.73 -3.00
CA THR A 79 22.76 -4.45 -2.36
C THR A 79 22.59 -4.57 -0.84
N VAL A 80 22.13 -5.74 -0.36
CA VAL A 80 22.03 -6.09 1.05
C VAL A 80 22.71 -7.42 1.27
N ARG A 81 23.63 -7.48 2.22
CA ARG A 81 24.36 -8.70 2.57
C ARG A 81 24.24 -8.97 4.06
N PHE A 82 23.86 -10.20 4.41
CA PHE A 82 23.90 -10.68 5.78
C PHE A 82 25.29 -11.26 6.07
N GLU A 83 25.89 -10.81 7.14
CA GLU A 83 27.17 -11.33 7.61
C GLU A 83 26.94 -12.42 8.67
N PRO A 84 27.61 -13.59 8.56
CA PRO A 84 27.49 -14.64 9.54
C PRO A 84 28.17 -14.24 10.87
N GLU A 85 27.55 -14.54 12.00
CA GLU A 85 28.14 -14.34 13.32
C GLU A 85 29.14 -15.44 13.67
N GLY A 86 28.95 -16.63 13.11
CA GLY A 86 29.82 -17.80 13.33
C GLY A 86 29.98 -18.69 12.09
N PRO A 87 30.92 -19.63 12.11
CA PRO A 87 31.14 -20.55 10.99
C PRO A 87 29.91 -21.40 10.62
N GLU A 88 29.05 -21.67 11.57
CA GLU A 88 27.80 -22.41 11.41
C GLU A 88 26.71 -21.62 10.68
N ASP A 89 26.80 -20.27 10.71
CA ASP A 89 25.79 -19.40 10.14
C ASP A 89 26.05 -18.98 8.68
N VAL A 90 27.19 -19.39 8.11
CA VAL A 90 27.60 -18.97 6.77
C VAL A 90 26.55 -19.28 5.70
N LEU A 91 25.99 -20.50 5.73
CA LEU A 91 24.97 -20.90 4.78
C LEU A 91 23.64 -20.17 5.04
N GLY A 92 23.29 -19.93 6.31
CA GLY A 92 22.10 -19.19 6.72
C GLY A 92 22.17 -17.73 6.26
N ALA A 93 23.29 -17.06 6.45
CA ALA A 93 23.52 -15.68 6.02
C ALA A 93 23.44 -15.54 4.49
N GLN A 94 24.00 -16.51 3.75
CA GLN A 94 23.90 -16.52 2.30
C GLN A 94 22.46 -16.73 1.83
N GLN A 95 21.73 -17.68 2.42
CA GLN A 95 20.32 -17.90 2.09
C GLN A 95 19.46 -16.68 2.42
N ALA A 96 19.72 -15.99 3.54
CA ALA A 96 19.01 -14.77 3.92
C ALA A 96 19.29 -13.65 2.90
N THR A 97 20.53 -13.50 2.45
CA THR A 97 20.92 -12.53 1.41
C THR A 97 20.16 -12.80 0.11
N ASP A 98 20.20 -14.06 -0.38
CA ASP A 98 19.51 -14.45 -1.61
C ASP A 98 18.00 -14.28 -1.50
N TYR A 99 17.43 -14.59 -0.34
CA TYR A 99 15.99 -14.46 -0.09
C TYR A 99 15.52 -13.00 -0.11
N ILE A 100 16.21 -12.10 0.62
CA ILE A 100 15.88 -10.66 0.61
C ILE A 100 16.02 -10.08 -0.79
N ARG A 101 17.07 -10.46 -1.52
CA ARG A 101 17.25 -10.05 -2.91
C ARG A 101 16.08 -10.49 -3.79
N TYR A 102 15.65 -11.75 -3.66
CA TYR A 102 14.50 -12.28 -4.39
C TYR A 102 13.21 -11.52 -4.03
N VAL A 103 12.93 -11.32 -2.73
CA VAL A 103 11.73 -10.60 -2.27
C VAL A 103 11.72 -9.17 -2.78
N PHE A 104 12.82 -8.45 -2.66
CA PHE A 104 12.87 -7.04 -3.05
C PHE A 104 12.85 -6.85 -4.56
N TYR A 105 13.78 -7.47 -5.28
CA TYR A 105 13.93 -7.23 -6.73
C TYR A 105 12.99 -8.04 -7.62
N ARG A 106 12.57 -9.24 -7.20
CA ARG A 106 11.74 -10.11 -8.05
C ARG A 106 10.25 -10.05 -7.71
N GLN A 107 9.91 -10.05 -6.42
CA GLN A 107 8.51 -9.99 -6.01
C GLN A 107 7.95 -8.57 -6.03
N ASN A 108 8.77 -7.56 -5.72
CA ASN A 108 8.33 -6.18 -5.52
C ASN A 108 8.86 -5.18 -6.57
N ASP A 109 9.51 -5.66 -7.64
CA ASP A 109 10.14 -4.77 -8.62
C ASP A 109 10.99 -3.66 -7.96
N GLY A 110 11.88 -4.07 -7.07
CA GLY A 110 12.64 -3.16 -6.21
C GLY A 110 13.43 -2.09 -6.96
N PHE A 111 13.75 -2.34 -8.23
CA PHE A 111 14.38 -1.34 -9.06
C PHE A 111 13.46 -0.13 -9.32
N SER A 112 12.21 -0.38 -9.71
CA SER A 112 11.22 0.69 -9.88
C SER A 112 10.96 1.42 -8.57
N VAL A 113 10.83 0.68 -7.44
CA VAL A 113 10.67 1.27 -6.11
C VAL A 113 11.80 2.25 -5.77
N ILE A 114 13.06 1.88 -6.06
CA ILE A 114 14.20 2.77 -5.82
C ILE A 114 14.12 4.01 -6.72
N LEU A 115 13.86 3.84 -8.02
CA LEU A 115 13.81 4.97 -8.96
C LEU A 115 12.70 5.95 -8.64
N ASP A 116 11.50 5.44 -8.32
CA ASP A 116 10.34 6.27 -8.00
C ASP A 116 10.55 7.03 -6.68
N SER A 117 11.08 6.34 -5.65
CA SER A 117 11.42 6.98 -4.38
C SER A 117 12.50 8.05 -4.53
N LEU A 118 13.52 7.82 -5.39
CA LEU A 118 14.54 8.82 -5.71
C LEU A 118 13.95 10.01 -6.45
N MET A 119 13.04 9.76 -7.39
CA MET A 119 12.37 10.81 -8.14
C MET A 119 11.59 11.74 -7.21
N ASP A 120 10.76 11.15 -6.33
CA ASP A 120 10.00 11.91 -5.34
C ASP A 120 10.92 12.64 -4.36
N GLY A 121 12.00 12.00 -3.90
CA GLY A 121 12.99 12.64 -3.03
C GLY A 121 13.70 13.82 -3.68
N LEU A 122 14.07 13.73 -4.96
CA LEU A 122 14.76 14.79 -5.70
C LEU A 122 13.84 15.96 -6.07
N LEU A 123 12.61 15.67 -6.49
CA LEU A 123 11.65 16.69 -6.91
C LEU A 123 10.86 17.26 -5.73
N GLN A 124 10.33 16.40 -4.87
CA GLN A 124 9.41 16.84 -3.81
C GLN A 124 10.05 16.86 -2.43
N ARG A 125 11.36 16.61 -2.34
CA ARG A 125 12.15 16.58 -1.10
C ARG A 125 11.72 15.48 -0.11
N GLN A 126 10.86 14.55 -0.55
CA GLN A 126 10.33 13.49 0.30
C GLN A 126 10.13 12.23 -0.54
N GLY A 127 10.83 11.15 -0.19
CA GLY A 127 10.60 9.82 -0.73
C GLY A 127 10.06 8.92 0.39
N VAL A 128 8.91 8.35 0.21
CA VAL A 128 8.24 7.51 1.20
C VAL A 128 8.11 6.10 0.64
N ILE A 129 8.61 5.11 1.40
CA ILE A 129 8.48 3.70 1.05
C ILE A 129 7.71 3.02 2.17
N LYS A 130 6.65 2.31 1.80
CA LYS A 130 5.86 1.46 2.69
C LYS A 130 6.22 0.00 2.49
N ARG A 131 6.35 -0.72 3.58
CA ARG A 131 6.51 -2.17 3.61
C ARG A 131 5.44 -2.77 4.50
N TRP A 132 4.73 -3.77 3.98
CA TRP A 132 3.75 -4.51 4.80
C TRP A 132 3.72 -5.99 4.43
N ARG A 133 3.14 -6.78 5.29
CA ARG A 133 2.87 -8.19 5.05
C ARG A 133 1.48 -8.33 4.45
N HIS A 134 1.43 -8.75 3.20
CA HIS A 134 0.19 -9.09 2.53
C HIS A 134 -0.14 -10.56 2.76
N MET A 135 -1.36 -10.83 3.23
CA MET A 135 -1.87 -12.18 3.41
C MET A 135 -3.03 -12.38 2.44
N GLU A 136 -2.93 -13.40 1.62
CA GLU A 136 -3.96 -13.77 0.64
C GLU A 136 -4.33 -15.23 0.81
N ASP A 137 -5.62 -15.50 0.87
CA ASP A 137 -6.15 -16.86 0.89
C ASP A 137 -6.32 -17.37 -0.54
N MET A 138 -5.35 -18.14 -1.02
CA MET A 138 -5.42 -18.80 -2.32
C MET A 138 -6.33 -20.00 -2.27
N LYS A 139 -7.50 -19.89 -2.91
CA LYS A 139 -8.47 -21.00 -3.04
C LYS A 139 -8.23 -21.76 -4.33
N THR A 140 -7.92 -23.04 -4.22
CA THR A 140 -7.70 -23.94 -5.36
C THR A 140 -8.73 -25.05 -5.36
N ASN A 141 -9.44 -25.21 -6.47
CA ASN A 141 -10.41 -26.29 -6.63
C ASN A 141 -9.70 -27.59 -7.05
N HIS A 142 -9.94 -28.65 -6.32
CA HIS A 142 -9.43 -29.98 -6.63
C HIS A 142 -10.58 -30.97 -6.76
N THR A 143 -10.45 -31.88 -7.72
CA THR A 143 -11.32 -33.05 -7.84
C THR A 143 -10.54 -34.28 -7.41
N PHE A 144 -11.21 -35.19 -6.73
CA PHE A 144 -10.63 -36.48 -6.35
C PHE A 144 -11.56 -37.59 -6.74
N GLU A 145 -10.96 -38.71 -7.13
CA GLU A 145 -11.68 -39.91 -7.59
C GLU A 145 -11.08 -41.18 -6.95
N ASN A 146 -11.94 -42.12 -6.58
CA ASN A 146 -11.57 -43.41 -6.00
C ASN A 146 -10.65 -43.31 -4.77
N VAL A 147 -10.94 -42.34 -3.90
CA VAL A 147 -10.21 -42.17 -2.65
C VAL A 147 -10.74 -43.15 -1.61
N SER A 148 -9.83 -43.89 -0.96
CA SER A 148 -10.21 -44.85 0.11
C SER A 148 -10.73 -44.13 1.35
N GLN A 149 -11.48 -44.82 2.19
CA GLN A 149 -12.06 -44.28 3.41
C GLN A 149 -11.02 -43.66 4.34
N ASP A 150 -9.85 -44.27 4.50
CA ASP A 150 -8.78 -43.75 5.35
C ASP A 150 -8.19 -42.45 4.78
N ALA A 151 -7.96 -42.38 3.47
CA ALA A 151 -7.45 -41.19 2.80
C ALA A 151 -8.49 -40.06 2.80
N PHE A 152 -9.78 -40.39 2.65
CA PHE A 152 -10.86 -39.40 2.76
C PHE A 152 -10.96 -38.82 4.18
N ALA A 153 -10.80 -39.65 5.22
CA ALA A 153 -10.78 -39.20 6.60
C ALA A 153 -9.61 -38.24 6.86
N VAL A 154 -8.45 -38.48 6.24
CA VAL A 154 -7.30 -37.52 6.32
C VAL A 154 -7.62 -36.21 5.62
N LEU A 155 -8.26 -36.23 4.45
CA LEU A 155 -8.69 -35.02 3.74
C LEU A 155 -9.71 -34.21 4.56
N MET A 156 -10.65 -34.89 5.23
CA MET A 156 -11.64 -34.23 6.08
C MET A 156 -11.04 -33.64 7.37
N ALA A 157 -9.91 -34.15 7.83
CA ALA A 157 -9.22 -33.67 9.00
C ALA A 157 -8.27 -32.47 8.71
N ASP A 158 -7.99 -32.20 7.43
CA ASP A 158 -7.12 -31.09 7.02
C ASP A 158 -7.87 -29.77 7.14
N PRO A 159 -7.44 -28.83 8.00
CA PRO A 159 -8.11 -27.54 8.19
C PRO A 159 -8.06 -26.63 6.95
N GLU A 160 -7.14 -26.89 5.99
CA GLU A 160 -7.05 -26.14 4.74
C GLU A 160 -8.07 -26.61 3.69
N VAL A 161 -8.80 -27.71 3.96
CA VAL A 161 -9.69 -28.35 3.00
C VAL A 161 -11.15 -28.14 3.37
N GLU A 162 -11.90 -27.56 2.44
CA GLU A 162 -13.35 -27.45 2.50
C GLU A 162 -13.98 -28.37 1.45
N MET A 163 -14.82 -29.33 1.89
CA MET A 163 -15.55 -30.21 1.00
C MET A 163 -16.72 -29.48 0.36
N VAL A 164 -16.77 -29.47 -0.96
CA VAL A 164 -17.89 -28.88 -1.73
C VAL A 164 -18.98 -29.90 -1.98
N GLU A 165 -18.59 -31.04 -2.53
CA GLU A 165 -19.49 -32.17 -2.83
C GLU A 165 -18.71 -33.48 -2.82
N PHE A 166 -19.33 -34.54 -2.37
CA PHE A 166 -18.77 -35.90 -2.47
C PHE A 166 -19.87 -36.97 -2.64
N GLU A 167 -19.49 -38.06 -3.27
CA GLU A 167 -20.32 -39.23 -3.45
C GLU A 167 -19.59 -40.47 -2.90
N GLU A 168 -20.35 -41.32 -2.23
CA GLU A 168 -19.86 -42.62 -1.73
C GLU A 168 -20.12 -43.71 -2.78
N ILE A 169 -19.09 -44.45 -3.11
CA ILE A 169 -19.16 -45.57 -4.07
C ILE A 169 -18.77 -46.84 -3.35
N LEU A 170 -19.72 -47.76 -3.23
CA LEU A 170 -19.46 -49.10 -2.71
C LEU A 170 -19.07 -50.02 -3.86
N GLU A 171 -17.86 -50.58 -3.81
CA GLU A 171 -17.41 -51.57 -4.77
C GLU A 171 -18.02 -52.96 -4.40
N GLU A 172 -18.95 -53.46 -5.22
CA GLU A 172 -19.73 -54.67 -4.93
C GLU A 172 -18.86 -55.93 -4.79
N ASP A 173 -17.73 -56.00 -5.51
CA ASP A 173 -16.85 -57.16 -5.53
C ASP A 173 -15.95 -57.30 -4.29
N THR A 174 -15.54 -56.16 -3.72
CA THR A 174 -14.57 -56.10 -2.61
C THR A 174 -15.20 -55.67 -1.30
N GLY A 175 -16.36 -54.99 -1.35
CA GLY A 175 -17.03 -54.39 -0.19
C GLY A 175 -16.32 -53.16 0.37
N PHE A 176 -15.34 -52.58 -0.35
CA PHE A 176 -14.67 -51.36 0.05
C PHE A 176 -15.45 -50.12 -0.37
N LEU A 177 -15.36 -49.09 0.46
CA LEU A 177 -15.98 -47.80 0.23
C LEU A 177 -14.95 -46.84 -0.38
N TYR A 178 -15.31 -46.23 -1.50
CA TYR A 178 -14.52 -45.22 -2.17
C TYR A 178 -15.31 -43.90 -2.24
N TYR A 179 -14.60 -42.79 -2.31
CA TYR A 179 -15.17 -41.46 -2.37
C TYR A 179 -14.71 -40.74 -3.62
N ASN A 180 -15.64 -40.10 -4.33
CA ASN A 180 -15.37 -39.15 -5.39
C ASN A 180 -15.94 -37.81 -5.00
N GLY A 181 -15.29 -36.69 -5.40
CA GLY A 181 -15.84 -35.41 -5.07
C GLY A 181 -14.98 -34.25 -5.49
N LYS A 182 -15.38 -33.08 -5.00
CA LYS A 182 -14.68 -31.84 -5.19
C LYS A 182 -14.41 -31.17 -3.84
N LEU A 183 -13.23 -30.64 -3.72
CA LEU A 183 -12.82 -29.89 -2.54
C LEU A 183 -12.18 -28.55 -2.94
N ILE A 184 -12.27 -27.59 -2.06
CA ILE A 184 -11.53 -26.34 -2.15
C ILE A 184 -10.41 -26.42 -1.12
N ARG A 185 -9.17 -26.26 -1.56
CA ARG A 185 -8.03 -26.09 -0.68
C ARG A 185 -7.71 -24.62 -0.57
N THR A 186 -7.79 -24.10 0.66
CA THR A 186 -7.42 -22.73 0.98
C THR A 186 -6.01 -22.72 1.58
N LYS A 187 -5.06 -22.19 0.83
CA LYS A 187 -3.69 -22.02 1.30
C LYS A 187 -3.45 -20.55 1.57
N GLN A 188 -3.12 -20.22 2.81
CA GLN A 188 -2.72 -18.86 3.15
C GLN A 188 -1.33 -18.57 2.60
N ASN A 189 -1.25 -17.67 1.63
CA ASN A 189 -0.01 -17.13 1.10
C ASN A 189 0.31 -15.83 1.84
N SER A 190 1.57 -15.68 2.24
CA SER A 190 2.04 -14.49 2.93
C SER A 190 3.23 -13.92 2.19
N GLU A 191 3.08 -12.72 1.66
CA GLU A 191 4.10 -12.03 0.89
C GLU A 191 4.45 -10.69 1.53
N THR A 192 5.73 -10.32 1.49
CA THR A 192 6.13 -8.95 1.82
C THR A 192 5.95 -8.08 0.60
N LYS A 193 5.13 -7.04 0.71
CA LYS A 193 4.94 -6.00 -0.31
C LYS A 193 5.73 -4.76 0.06
N VAL A 194 6.27 -4.10 -0.97
CA VAL A 194 7.00 -2.85 -0.87
C VAL A 194 6.52 -1.93 -1.98
N GLU A 195 6.10 -0.73 -1.63
CA GLU A 195 5.65 0.28 -2.61
C GLU A 195 6.12 1.68 -2.23
N VAL A 196 6.13 2.57 -3.20
CA VAL A 196 6.37 4.01 -3.01
C VAL A 196 5.03 4.70 -2.81
N ILE A 197 4.96 5.51 -1.78
CA ILE A 197 3.79 6.35 -1.52
C ILE A 197 4.10 7.76 -2.02
N ALA A 198 3.25 8.27 -2.90
CA ALA A 198 3.38 9.63 -3.38
C ALA A 198 3.30 10.62 -2.20
N PRO A 199 4.19 11.64 -2.14
CA PRO A 199 4.24 12.58 -1.04
C PRO A 199 2.92 13.29 -0.74
N GLU A 200 2.11 13.56 -1.76
CA GLU A 200 0.77 14.14 -1.62
C GLU A 200 -0.23 13.20 -0.91
N ASN A 201 0.03 11.92 -0.92
CA ASN A 201 -0.80 10.91 -0.25
C ASN A 201 -0.30 10.58 1.17
N PHE A 202 0.83 11.13 1.56
CA PHE A 202 1.45 10.86 2.86
C PHE A 202 1.43 12.12 3.73
N ALA A 203 1.02 11.96 4.97
CA ALA A 203 1.01 13.02 5.96
C ALA A 203 1.56 12.52 7.29
N ILE A 204 2.35 13.37 7.95
CA ILE A 204 2.97 13.10 9.24
C ILE A 204 2.84 14.32 10.15
N ASP A 205 2.78 14.10 11.45
CA ASP A 205 2.83 15.15 12.46
C ASP A 205 4.04 16.06 12.24
N GLU A 206 3.82 17.37 12.16
CA GLU A 206 4.86 18.40 11.91
C GLU A 206 5.98 18.40 12.94
N ASN A 207 5.69 17.97 14.18
CA ASN A 207 6.65 17.93 15.27
C ASN A 207 7.52 16.66 15.28
N ALA A 208 7.24 15.70 14.42
CA ALA A 208 7.96 14.44 14.37
C ALA A 208 9.31 14.58 13.67
N VAL A 209 10.39 14.25 14.38
CA VAL A 209 11.74 14.17 13.80
C VAL A 209 11.93 12.81 13.10
N HIS A 210 11.34 11.77 13.66
CA HIS A 210 11.39 10.41 13.15
C HIS A 210 9.99 9.79 13.10
N ILE A 211 9.73 8.99 12.07
CA ILE A 211 8.42 8.34 11.88
C ILE A 211 8.02 7.49 13.11
N LYS A 212 8.97 6.83 13.77
CA LYS A 212 8.72 6.04 14.99
C LYS A 212 8.24 6.85 16.19
N GLU A 213 8.55 8.14 16.20
CA GLU A 213 8.17 9.08 17.28
C GLU A 213 6.92 9.87 16.94
N ALA A 214 6.46 9.77 15.68
CA ALA A 214 5.28 10.49 15.22
C ALA A 214 4.05 10.06 16.02
N ARG A 215 3.26 11.04 16.44
CA ARG A 215 1.97 10.80 17.07
C ARG A 215 0.86 10.50 16.08
N TYR A 216 1.04 10.96 14.84
CA TYR A 216 0.09 10.80 13.76
C TYR A 216 0.82 10.63 12.43
N VAL A 217 0.47 9.59 11.70
CA VAL A 217 0.91 9.31 10.33
C VAL A 217 -0.31 8.85 9.53
N ARG A 218 -0.49 9.38 8.33
CA ARG A 218 -1.60 9.02 7.46
C ARG A 218 -1.10 8.71 6.06
N GLN A 219 -1.64 7.67 5.48
CA GLN A 219 -1.62 7.38 4.06
C GLN A 219 -3.05 7.49 3.50
N ARG A 220 -3.17 8.04 2.28
CA ARG A 220 -4.43 8.12 1.54
C ARG A 220 -4.31 7.28 0.28
N ASP A 221 -5.38 6.53 -0.03
CA ASP A 221 -5.47 5.73 -1.25
C ASP A 221 -6.87 5.81 -1.84
N LEU A 222 -6.94 5.91 -3.18
CA LEU A 222 -8.20 5.83 -3.91
C LEU A 222 -8.47 4.38 -4.32
N VAL A 223 -9.38 3.74 -3.60
CA VAL A 223 -9.70 2.33 -3.76
C VAL A 223 -11.13 2.12 -4.26
N THR A 224 -11.38 0.98 -4.91
CA THR A 224 -12.74 0.58 -5.30
C THR A 224 -13.42 -0.19 -4.17
N LYS A 225 -14.76 -0.40 -4.28
CA LYS A 225 -15.49 -1.26 -3.34
C LYS A 225 -14.93 -2.69 -3.33
N SER A 226 -14.49 -3.20 -4.49
CA SER A 226 -13.91 -4.54 -4.59
C SER A 226 -12.63 -4.63 -3.77
N ASP A 227 -11.74 -3.64 -3.90
CA ASP A 227 -10.48 -3.62 -3.15
C ASP A 227 -10.72 -3.59 -1.65
N LEU A 228 -11.72 -2.82 -1.18
CA LEU A 228 -12.10 -2.78 0.24
C LEU A 228 -12.63 -4.12 0.74
N LEU A 229 -13.40 -4.84 -0.08
CA LEU A 229 -13.89 -6.18 0.27
C LEU A 229 -12.74 -7.20 0.29
N ASP A 230 -11.80 -7.11 -0.65
CA ASP A 230 -10.61 -7.97 -0.71
C ASP A 230 -9.66 -7.71 0.47
N MET A 231 -9.61 -6.48 0.98
CA MET A 231 -8.93 -6.13 2.24
C MET A 231 -9.64 -6.68 3.49
N GLY A 232 -10.83 -7.28 3.33
CA GLY A 232 -11.59 -7.92 4.40
C GLY A 232 -12.52 -7.00 5.19
N PHE A 233 -12.78 -5.77 4.71
CA PHE A 233 -13.73 -4.88 5.38
C PHE A 233 -15.18 -5.31 5.17
N ALA A 234 -16.01 -5.07 6.18
CA ALA A 234 -17.42 -5.46 6.15
C ALA A 234 -18.21 -4.59 5.15
N GLU A 235 -18.93 -5.23 4.21
CA GLU A 235 -19.73 -4.54 3.21
C GLU A 235 -20.72 -3.53 3.81
N LYS A 236 -21.31 -3.85 4.96
CA LYS A 236 -22.25 -2.95 5.67
C LYS A 236 -21.63 -1.62 6.09
N ASP A 237 -20.34 -1.61 6.37
CA ASP A 237 -19.64 -0.40 6.79
C ASP A 237 -19.15 0.38 5.56
N ILE A 238 -18.76 -0.32 4.52
CA ILE A 238 -18.44 0.29 3.22
C ILE A 238 -19.67 1.01 2.64
N ASP A 239 -20.85 0.40 2.70
CA ASP A 239 -22.10 0.99 2.18
C ASP A 239 -22.54 2.25 2.95
N LYS A 240 -22.04 2.49 4.15
CA LYS A 240 -22.26 3.73 4.90
C LYS A 240 -21.29 4.85 4.51
N ALA A 241 -20.18 4.48 3.88
CA ALA A 241 -19.17 5.43 3.47
C ALA A 241 -19.62 6.20 2.21
N VAL A 242 -19.22 7.45 2.14
CA VAL A 242 -19.50 8.29 0.97
C VAL A 242 -18.44 8.02 -0.08
N THR A 243 -18.87 7.81 -1.32
CA THR A 243 -17.94 7.71 -2.45
C THR A 243 -17.31 9.07 -2.72
N SER A 244 -16.03 9.09 -3.02
CA SER A 244 -15.35 10.30 -3.48
C SER A 244 -15.95 10.73 -4.81
N SER A 245 -16.45 11.95 -4.89
CA SER A 245 -17.04 12.53 -6.10
C SER A 245 -16.00 13.02 -7.13
N GLY A 246 -14.74 12.76 -6.88
CA GLY A 246 -13.66 12.95 -7.86
C GLY A 246 -13.15 14.37 -8.03
N HIS A 247 -13.72 15.41 -7.41
CA HIS A 247 -13.35 16.78 -7.75
C HIS A 247 -12.89 17.70 -6.61
N ASP A 248 -13.28 17.53 -5.37
CA ASP A 248 -13.10 18.62 -4.42
C ASP A 248 -12.11 18.40 -3.25
N GLU A 249 -11.75 17.16 -2.93
CA GLU A 249 -10.84 16.87 -1.79
C GLU A 249 -9.50 16.23 -2.20
N TYR A 250 -9.36 15.87 -3.47
CA TYR A 250 -8.20 15.11 -3.99
C TYR A 250 -7.23 15.95 -4.82
N ASP A 251 -7.59 17.18 -5.17
CA ASP A 251 -6.80 17.99 -6.09
C ASP A 251 -5.77 18.84 -5.33
N SER A 252 -4.73 18.19 -4.80
CA SER A 252 -3.56 18.96 -4.37
C SER A 252 -2.80 19.51 -5.59
N PRO A 253 -2.18 20.69 -5.49
CA PRO A 253 -1.40 21.27 -6.59
C PRO A 253 -0.33 20.33 -7.14
N GLU A 254 0.31 19.56 -6.26
CA GLU A 254 1.35 18.59 -6.66
C GLU A 254 0.79 17.44 -7.48
N ARG A 255 -0.39 16.95 -7.11
CA ARG A 255 -1.06 15.88 -7.84
C ARG A 255 -1.49 16.36 -9.21
N MET A 256 -2.09 17.54 -9.31
CA MET A 256 -2.46 18.14 -10.59
C MET A 256 -1.25 18.30 -11.50
N ALA A 257 -0.13 18.79 -10.99
CA ALA A 257 1.11 18.92 -11.75
C ALA A 257 1.65 17.56 -12.23
N ARG A 258 1.54 16.51 -11.40
CA ARG A 258 1.97 15.15 -11.75
C ARG A 258 1.05 14.47 -12.77
N GLU A 259 -0.26 14.70 -12.71
CA GLU A 259 -1.25 14.10 -13.61
C GLU A 259 -1.27 14.78 -14.98
N PHE A 260 -0.90 16.04 -15.08
CA PHE A 260 -0.86 16.80 -16.34
C PHE A 260 0.08 16.21 -17.40
N ASP A 261 1.13 15.49 -16.98
CA ASP A 261 2.05 14.81 -17.92
C ASP A 261 1.43 13.56 -18.57
N ASN A 262 0.41 12.98 -17.94
CA ASN A 262 -0.22 11.74 -18.42
C ASN A 262 -1.43 11.93 -19.32
N VAL A 263 -2.03 13.12 -19.40
CA VAL A 263 -3.29 13.28 -20.11
C VAL A 263 -3.36 14.62 -20.82
N GLY A 264 -3.12 14.61 -22.11
CA GLY A 264 -3.62 15.65 -23.01
C GLY A 264 -5.16 15.58 -23.16
N TYR A 265 -5.87 15.41 -22.05
CA TYR A 265 -7.33 15.39 -22.00
C TYR A 265 -7.81 16.62 -21.24
N ASP A 266 -8.56 17.43 -21.98
CA ASP A 266 -9.43 18.47 -21.46
C ASP A 266 -10.29 17.87 -20.34
N SER A 267 -10.04 18.30 -19.10
CA SER A 267 -10.64 17.78 -17.88
C SER A 267 -12.05 18.33 -17.68
N GLY A 268 -12.93 18.04 -18.63
CA GLY A 268 -14.36 18.10 -18.39
C GLY A 268 -14.82 16.76 -17.83
N ASP A 269 -15.21 16.73 -16.56
CA ASP A 269 -15.83 15.59 -15.90
C ASP A 269 -14.95 14.31 -15.82
N ASN A 270 -13.99 14.26 -14.92
CA ASN A 270 -13.40 13.00 -14.44
C ASN A 270 -14.43 12.23 -13.60
N ILE A 271 -15.48 11.76 -14.26
CA ILE A 271 -16.40 10.79 -13.66
C ILE A 271 -15.68 9.43 -13.72
N TYR A 272 -15.19 8.95 -12.58
CA TYR A 272 -14.72 7.57 -12.51
C TYR A 272 -15.85 6.64 -12.95
N VAL A 273 -15.59 5.79 -13.92
CA VAL A 273 -16.56 4.78 -14.38
C VAL A 273 -16.96 3.86 -13.22
N THR A 274 -16.03 3.61 -12.29
CA THR A 274 -16.29 2.86 -11.06
C THR A 274 -16.16 3.81 -9.88
N PRO A 275 -17.17 3.87 -8.97
CA PRO A 275 -17.08 4.66 -7.75
C PRO A 275 -15.83 4.32 -6.94
N ARG A 276 -15.10 5.34 -6.49
CA ARG A 276 -13.92 5.19 -5.66
C ARG A 276 -14.17 5.73 -4.26
N TYR A 277 -13.43 5.20 -3.32
CA TYR A 277 -13.46 5.55 -1.91
C TYR A 277 -12.10 6.09 -1.52
N ASP A 278 -12.08 7.20 -0.79
CA ASP A 278 -10.87 7.76 -0.20
C ASP A 278 -10.57 7.02 1.10
N LEU A 279 -9.70 6.03 1.02
CA LEU A 279 -9.27 5.23 2.16
C LEU A 279 -8.12 5.95 2.87
N HIS A 280 -8.33 6.26 4.14
CA HIS A 280 -7.30 6.76 5.03
C HIS A 280 -6.82 5.61 5.92
N GLU A 281 -5.55 5.30 5.83
CA GLU A 281 -4.83 4.40 6.72
C GLU A 281 -4.01 5.25 7.68
N ILE A 282 -4.41 5.26 8.94
CA ILE A 282 -3.91 6.19 9.95
C ILE A 282 -3.22 5.40 11.06
N TYR A 283 -1.99 5.76 11.35
CA TYR A 283 -1.26 5.28 12.51
C TYR A 283 -1.17 6.40 13.53
N MET A 284 -1.67 6.17 14.75
CA MET A 284 -1.68 7.20 15.77
C MET A 284 -1.45 6.62 17.16
N ARG A 285 -0.86 7.44 18.04
CA ARG A 285 -0.70 7.12 19.46
C ARG A 285 -1.87 7.70 20.23
N TYR A 286 -2.65 6.82 20.84
CA TYR A 286 -3.87 7.20 21.52
C TYR A 286 -4.22 6.23 22.65
N ASP A 287 -4.55 6.76 23.84
CA ASP A 287 -5.05 5.98 24.98
C ASP A 287 -6.51 5.56 24.72
N ARG A 288 -6.69 4.35 24.16
CA ARG A 288 -8.00 3.82 23.80
C ARG A 288 -8.73 3.18 24.98
N ASN A 289 -7.96 2.69 25.95
CA ASN A 289 -8.49 1.92 27.08
C ASN A 289 -8.67 2.76 28.35
N GLU A 290 -8.27 4.06 28.33
CA GLU A 290 -8.33 5.02 29.43
C GLU A 290 -7.41 4.64 30.62
N ASP A 291 -6.26 4.00 30.35
CA ASP A 291 -5.29 3.64 31.40
C ASP A 291 -4.15 4.66 31.57
N ASN A 292 -4.19 5.77 30.81
CA ASN A 292 -3.19 6.84 30.70
C ASN A 292 -1.88 6.41 30.03
N HIS A 293 -1.90 5.36 29.22
CA HIS A 293 -0.81 4.96 28.35
C HIS A 293 -1.30 5.02 26.90
N ASP A 294 -0.52 5.68 26.05
CA ASP A 294 -0.85 5.80 24.61
C ASP A 294 -0.44 4.49 23.91
N GLU A 295 -1.40 3.75 23.35
CA GLU A 295 -1.12 2.64 22.44
C GLU A 295 -0.93 3.15 21.01
N LEU A 296 -0.12 2.43 20.24
CA LEU A 296 -0.04 2.65 18.81
C LEU A 296 -1.18 1.89 18.13
N ILE A 297 -2.10 2.63 17.52
CA ILE A 297 -3.25 2.06 16.82
C ILE A 297 -3.21 2.41 15.34
N LYS A 298 -3.64 1.44 14.53
CA LYS A 298 -3.91 1.61 13.11
C LYS A 298 -5.40 1.72 12.92
N VAL A 299 -5.84 2.79 12.27
CA VAL A 299 -7.23 3.08 11.95
C VAL A 299 -7.40 3.14 10.45
N CYS A 300 -8.28 2.31 9.90
CA CYS A 300 -8.70 2.39 8.51
C CYS A 300 -10.07 3.06 8.45
N ARG A 301 -10.19 4.18 7.72
CA ARG A 301 -11.47 4.88 7.57
C ARG A 301 -11.70 5.37 6.15
N VAL A 302 -12.97 5.54 5.79
CA VAL A 302 -13.41 6.21 4.57
C VAL A 302 -14.31 7.37 4.96
N GLY A 303 -13.87 8.59 4.71
CA GLY A 303 -14.53 9.78 5.25
C GLY A 303 -14.65 9.70 6.78
N ASN A 304 -15.88 9.77 7.31
CA ASN A 304 -16.15 9.65 8.75
C ASN A 304 -16.51 8.22 9.21
N VAL A 305 -16.44 7.23 8.32
CA VAL A 305 -16.75 5.83 8.64
C VAL A 305 -15.47 5.07 8.95
N ILE A 306 -15.31 4.67 10.20
CA ILE A 306 -14.22 3.80 10.62
C ILE A 306 -14.55 2.37 10.20
N LEU A 307 -13.68 1.78 9.38
CA LEU A 307 -13.81 0.40 8.89
C LEU A 307 -13.13 -0.59 9.83
N ASN A 308 -11.96 -0.24 10.34
CA ASN A 308 -11.18 -1.09 11.25
C ASN A 308 -10.35 -0.25 12.22
N VAL A 309 -10.11 -0.79 13.42
CA VAL A 309 -9.17 -0.25 14.41
C VAL A 309 -8.43 -1.42 15.03
N GLU A 310 -7.13 -1.45 14.87
CA GLU A 310 -6.25 -2.48 15.42
C GLU A 310 -5.07 -1.86 16.16
N GLU A 311 -4.57 -2.55 17.17
CA GLU A 311 -3.33 -2.19 17.84
C GLU A 311 -2.16 -2.80 17.06
N VAL A 312 -1.09 -2.03 16.90
CA VAL A 312 0.09 -2.42 16.14
C VAL A 312 1.36 -2.11 16.90
N ASP A 313 2.41 -2.86 16.63
CA ASP A 313 3.70 -2.71 17.35
C ASP A 313 4.59 -1.63 16.71
N GLU A 314 4.44 -1.37 15.40
CA GLU A 314 5.26 -0.40 14.66
C GLU A 314 4.47 0.25 13.51
N ILE A 315 4.94 1.45 13.07
CA ILE A 315 4.43 2.20 11.93
C ILE A 315 5.12 1.73 10.66
#